data_71217007273404b85bddaea7b3f59817
#
_entry.id   71217007273404b85bddaea7b3f59817
#
_cell.length_a   1.000
_cell.length_b   1.000
_cell.length_c   1.000
_cell.angle_alpha   90.00
_cell.angle_beta   90.00
_cell.angle_gamma   90.00
#
_symmetry.space_group_name_H-M   'P 1'
#
loop_
_entity.id
_entity.type
_entity.pdbx_description
1 polymer ?
#
loop_
_entity_poly.entity_id
_entity_poly.type
_entity_poly.pdbx_seq_one_letter_code
_entity_poly.pdbx_strand_id
1 'polypeptide(L)'
;MSNVVLPPALRPLTLLIAALCALPAWAAESDVASARPVPRLANGWVSFEAPPGEKGVWNRGDYRAVIPETEQQTALRDNFGRGSDPLNQKPRFSAVPFQPWARELFLWRQVHEIEPYGRCKPTGGLRHMSVPYGTDIVQVPEQQRIYIFHTGGSHSFRTIYMDGREHPSDLDPSYGGHSVGHWEGDTLVIDTVGFNERGWIDARGAPTTQQLHLTERITRLDFNRLSYDMTIDDPGAYTAPWTTGMVMNWTPESETFQFLCQDGNLAQELMVGGGSTGVDRTSPIVP
;
A
#
# COMPACT_ATOMS: atom_id res chain seq x y z
N MET A 1 -17.85 62.28 70.96
CA MET A 1 -17.20 60.96 71.07
C MET A 1 -18.28 59.94 71.35
N SER A 2 -18.91 59.40 70.33
CA SER A 2 -20.09 58.56 70.52
C SER A 2 -19.74 57.20 69.83
N ASN A 3 -19.68 56.19 70.67
CA ASN A 3 -19.47 54.81 70.23
C ASN A 3 -20.80 54.25 69.69
N VAL A 4 -20.79 53.89 68.43
CA VAL A 4 -21.87 53.18 67.81
C VAL A 4 -21.56 51.64 67.86
N VAL A 5 -22.37 50.92 68.62
CA VAL A 5 -22.29 49.46 68.70
C VAL A 5 -23.18 48.91 67.57
N LEU A 6 -22.63 48.09 66.66
CA LEU A 6 -23.36 47.40 65.64
C LEU A 6 -23.78 46.02 66.15
N PRO A 7 -24.98 45.52 65.81
CA PRO A 7 -25.46 44.22 66.22
C PRO A 7 -24.83 43.08 65.38
N PRO A 8 -24.81 41.85 65.91
CA PRO A 8 -24.19 40.69 65.21
C PRO A 8 -25.00 40.23 64.03
N ALA A 9 -24.30 40.06 62.90
CA ALA A 9 -24.83 39.55 61.63
C ALA A 9 -25.21 38.10 61.75
N LEU A 10 -26.45 37.81 61.36
CA LEU A 10 -26.93 36.44 61.11
C LEU A 10 -26.11 35.79 59.99
N ARG A 11 -25.53 34.63 60.30
CA ARG A 11 -24.90 33.78 59.32
C ARG A 11 -25.97 33.03 58.51
N PRO A 12 -25.93 33.10 57.17
CA PRO A 12 -26.80 32.23 56.37
C PRO A 12 -26.24 30.78 56.38
N LEU A 13 -27.11 29.87 56.70
CA LEU A 13 -26.88 28.43 56.62
C LEU A 13 -26.86 28.06 55.13
N THR A 14 -25.68 27.86 54.57
CA THR A 14 -25.53 27.42 53.17
C THR A 14 -25.80 25.92 53.13
N LEU A 15 -26.96 25.55 52.64
CA LEU A 15 -27.27 24.17 52.25
C LEU A 15 -26.39 23.84 51.01
N LEU A 16 -25.39 23.00 51.20
CA LEU A 16 -24.68 22.35 50.09
C LEU A 16 -25.56 21.27 49.51
N ILE A 17 -26.27 21.56 48.45
CA ILE A 17 -26.91 20.53 47.61
C ILE A 17 -25.79 19.93 46.75
N ALA A 18 -25.27 18.77 47.14
CA ALA A 18 -24.40 17.98 46.33
C ALA A 18 -25.25 17.41 45.16
N ALA A 19 -25.27 18.15 44.04
CA ALA A 19 -25.77 17.61 42.80
C ALA A 19 -24.76 16.56 42.34
N LEU A 20 -25.06 15.27 42.55
CA LEU A 20 -24.42 14.17 41.86
C LEU A 20 -24.76 14.30 40.36
N CYS A 21 -23.90 14.97 39.61
CA CYS A 21 -23.88 14.81 38.17
C CYS A 21 -23.43 13.37 37.89
N ALA A 22 -24.39 12.47 37.78
CA ALA A 22 -24.16 11.21 37.09
C ALA A 22 -23.83 11.55 35.63
N LEU A 23 -22.54 11.71 35.31
CA LEU A 23 -22.08 11.67 33.95
C LEU A 23 -22.52 10.31 33.42
N PRO A 24 -23.23 10.25 32.29
CA PRO A 24 -23.40 8.98 31.63
C PRO A 24 -21.97 8.50 31.35
N ALA A 25 -21.59 7.40 31.96
CA ALA A 25 -20.47 6.62 31.51
C ALA A 25 -20.85 6.19 30.09
N TRP A 26 -20.39 7.00 29.13
CA TRP A 26 -20.20 6.49 27.80
C TRP A 26 -19.05 5.50 27.95
N ALA A 27 -19.44 4.29 28.36
CA ALA A 27 -18.63 3.15 28.09
C ALA A 27 -18.41 3.22 26.59
N ALA A 28 -17.17 3.58 26.20
CA ALA A 28 -16.68 3.14 24.93
C ALA A 28 -16.84 1.62 24.99
N GLU A 29 -17.96 1.10 24.50
CA GLU A 29 -18.02 -0.23 23.95
C GLU A 29 -16.90 -0.23 22.92
N SER A 30 -15.71 -0.63 23.36
CA SER A 30 -14.77 -1.23 22.45
C SER A 30 -15.56 -2.38 21.84
N ASP A 31 -16.13 -2.11 20.67
CA ASP A 31 -16.58 -3.14 19.77
C ASP A 31 -15.39 -4.07 19.57
N VAL A 32 -15.25 -5.03 20.45
CA VAL A 32 -14.78 -6.35 20.10
C VAL A 32 -15.91 -6.91 19.24
N ALA A 33 -16.14 -6.29 18.10
CA ALA A 33 -16.88 -6.88 17.01
C ALA A 33 -16.25 -8.25 16.86
N SER A 34 -17.01 -9.29 17.18
CA SER A 34 -16.55 -10.67 17.13
C SER A 34 -15.85 -10.83 15.79
N ALA A 35 -14.53 -10.99 15.82
CA ALA A 35 -13.72 -10.89 14.62
C ALA A 35 -14.30 -11.87 13.61
N ARG A 36 -14.87 -11.36 12.53
CA ARG A 36 -15.42 -12.21 11.48
C ARG A 36 -14.33 -13.20 11.07
N PRO A 37 -14.63 -14.49 10.95
CA PRO A 37 -13.63 -15.47 10.58
C PRO A 37 -13.09 -15.18 9.17
N VAL A 38 -11.88 -15.61 8.91
CA VAL A 38 -11.28 -15.56 7.56
C VAL A 38 -12.19 -16.36 6.61
N PRO A 39 -12.72 -15.74 5.55
CA PRO A 39 -13.60 -16.43 4.61
C PRO A 39 -12.81 -17.46 3.78
N ARG A 40 -13.51 -18.50 3.34
CA ARG A 40 -12.94 -19.57 2.52
C ARG A 40 -13.80 -19.86 1.30
N LEU A 41 -13.15 -20.23 0.23
CA LEU A 41 -13.80 -20.75 -0.96
C LEU A 41 -14.26 -22.20 -0.75
N ALA A 42 -15.12 -22.70 -1.61
CA ALA A 42 -15.65 -24.06 -1.52
C ALA A 42 -14.57 -25.16 -1.58
N ASN A 43 -13.43 -24.88 -2.22
CA ASN A 43 -12.29 -25.77 -2.28
C ASN A 43 -11.38 -25.71 -1.03
N GLY A 44 -11.72 -24.92 -0.02
CA GLY A 44 -10.98 -24.73 1.22
C GLY A 44 -9.90 -23.65 1.20
N TRP A 45 -9.58 -23.06 0.05
CA TRP A 45 -8.64 -21.95 -0.02
C TRP A 45 -9.14 -20.74 0.78
N VAL A 46 -8.23 -20.00 1.34
CA VAL A 46 -8.56 -18.68 1.90
C VAL A 46 -9.11 -17.81 0.78
N SER A 47 -10.26 -17.18 1.02
CA SER A 47 -10.83 -16.22 0.07
C SER A 47 -10.23 -14.84 0.33
N PHE A 48 -9.75 -14.19 -0.72
CA PHE A 48 -9.35 -12.78 -0.72
C PHE A 48 -10.47 -11.87 -1.22
N GLU A 49 -11.56 -12.45 -1.68
CA GLU A 49 -12.69 -11.74 -2.25
C GLU A 49 -13.66 -11.23 -1.18
N ALA A 50 -14.56 -10.33 -1.58
CA ALA A 50 -15.74 -9.98 -0.81
C ALA A 50 -16.64 -11.22 -0.64
N PRO A 51 -17.26 -11.41 0.52
CA PRO A 51 -18.30 -12.43 0.67
C PRO A 51 -19.46 -12.18 -0.30
N PRO A 52 -20.20 -13.22 -0.67
CA PRO A 52 -21.36 -13.08 -1.54
C PRO A 52 -22.34 -12.02 -1.04
N GLY A 53 -22.68 -11.05 -1.88
CA GLY A 53 -23.59 -9.95 -1.57
C GLY A 53 -22.90 -8.75 -0.89
N GLU A 54 -21.62 -8.83 -0.57
CA GLU A 54 -20.84 -7.71 -0.04
C GLU A 54 -19.93 -7.14 -1.13
N LYS A 55 -19.48 -5.90 -0.93
CA LYS A 55 -18.52 -5.21 -1.78
C LYS A 55 -17.33 -4.78 -0.95
N GLY A 56 -16.20 -4.63 -1.58
CA GLY A 56 -15.00 -4.10 -0.94
C GLY A 56 -13.75 -4.35 -1.76
N VAL A 57 -12.70 -3.64 -1.40
CA VAL A 57 -11.37 -3.77 -2.01
C VAL A 57 -10.30 -3.74 -0.94
N TRP A 58 -9.15 -4.29 -1.23
CA TRP A 58 -7.96 -4.18 -0.40
C TRP A 58 -7.27 -2.85 -0.66
N ASN A 59 -7.17 -2.02 0.37
CA ASN A 59 -6.40 -0.81 0.33
C ASN A 59 -5.17 -0.93 1.20
N ARG A 60 -4.05 -0.53 0.64
CA ARG A 60 -2.87 -0.27 1.47
C ARG A 60 -3.19 0.90 2.41
N GLY A 61 -2.69 0.88 3.59
CA GLY A 61 -2.72 2.05 4.48
C GLY A 61 -1.96 3.25 3.87
N ASP A 62 -1.43 4.12 4.68
CA ASP A 62 -0.75 5.39 4.33
C ASP A 62 0.58 5.22 3.54
N TYR A 63 0.63 4.35 2.54
CA TYR A 63 1.84 3.79 2.03
C TYR A 63 2.17 4.18 0.58
N ARG A 64 3.14 5.05 0.37
CA ARG A 64 3.61 5.43 -0.97
C ARG A 64 4.94 4.81 -1.38
N ALA A 65 5.71 4.30 -0.44
CA ALA A 65 7.07 3.83 -0.71
C ALA A 65 7.43 2.60 0.12
N VAL A 66 8.14 1.68 -0.49
CA VAL A 66 8.69 0.47 0.13
C VAL A 66 10.00 0.80 0.85
N ILE A 67 10.73 1.77 0.33
CA ILE A 67 12.00 2.25 0.86
C ILE A 67 11.82 3.67 1.40
N PRO A 68 12.24 3.99 2.62
CA PRO A 68 12.28 5.36 3.12
C PRO A 68 13.20 6.23 2.27
N GLU A 69 12.90 7.51 2.15
CA GLU A 69 13.69 8.44 1.34
C GLU A 69 15.09 8.68 1.92
N THR A 70 15.17 8.81 3.24
CA THR A 70 16.39 9.09 3.98
C THR A 70 16.33 8.54 5.39
N GLU A 71 17.46 8.44 6.07
CA GLU A 71 17.52 8.08 7.50
C GLU A 71 16.72 9.07 8.37
N GLN A 72 16.77 10.36 8.03
CA GLN A 72 16.04 11.39 8.76
C GLN A 72 14.52 11.19 8.67
N GLN A 73 14.02 10.83 7.50
CA GLN A 73 12.59 10.54 7.32
C GLN A 73 12.18 9.25 8.01
N THR A 74 13.07 8.25 8.04
CA THR A 74 12.87 7.05 8.83
C THR A 74 12.74 7.40 10.31
N ALA A 75 13.65 8.21 10.85
CA ALA A 75 13.61 8.64 12.25
C ALA A 75 12.35 9.47 12.57
N LEU A 76 11.92 10.36 11.67
CA LEU A 76 10.69 11.12 11.83
C LEU A 76 9.46 10.21 11.85
N ARG A 77 9.40 9.22 10.98
CA ARG A 77 8.31 8.26 10.95
C ARG A 77 8.25 7.45 12.25
N ASP A 78 9.38 6.95 12.73
CA ASP A 78 9.47 6.17 13.95
C ASP A 78 9.05 7.01 15.18
N ASN A 79 9.36 8.30 15.20
CA ASN A 79 8.98 9.23 16.27
C ASN A 79 7.49 9.61 16.24
N PHE A 80 6.85 9.64 15.09
CA PHE A 80 5.44 10.04 14.98
C PHE A 80 4.45 8.88 15.05
N GLY A 81 4.91 7.66 15.31
CA GLY A 81 4.04 6.48 15.49
C GLY A 81 3.22 6.07 14.26
N ARG A 82 3.42 6.73 13.14
CA ARG A 82 2.76 6.39 11.89
C ARG A 82 3.49 5.21 11.23
N GLY A 83 2.98 4.03 11.44
CA GLY A 83 3.53 2.80 10.89
C GLY A 83 4.12 1.86 11.95
N SER A 84 3.67 1.99 13.19
CA SER A 84 4.03 1.09 14.29
C SER A 84 3.32 -0.27 14.24
N ASP A 85 2.60 -0.59 13.18
CA ASP A 85 2.14 -1.96 13.01
C ASP A 85 3.39 -2.83 12.84
N PRO A 86 3.66 -3.76 13.78
CA PRO A 86 4.83 -4.63 13.71
C PRO A 86 4.90 -5.46 12.43
N LEU A 87 3.78 -5.56 11.71
CA LEU A 87 3.68 -6.25 10.43
C LEU A 87 4.09 -5.36 9.24
N ASN A 88 4.19 -4.03 9.41
CA ASN A 88 4.73 -3.12 8.40
C ASN A 88 6.26 -3.09 8.47
N GLN A 89 6.90 -4.17 8.08
CA GLN A 89 8.35 -4.34 8.17
C GLN A 89 9.07 -3.62 7.03
N LYS A 90 9.16 -2.30 7.13
CA LYS A 90 10.00 -1.52 6.21
C LYS A 90 11.45 -1.54 6.69
N PRO A 91 12.40 -1.88 5.82
CA PRO A 91 13.80 -1.72 6.16
C PRO A 91 14.12 -0.24 6.42
N ARG A 92 15.13 0.04 7.22
CA ARG A 92 15.75 1.36 7.23
C ARG A 92 16.43 1.60 5.89
N PHE A 93 16.52 2.84 5.45
CA PHE A 93 17.21 3.15 4.18
C PHE A 93 18.64 2.60 4.14
N SER A 94 19.39 2.74 5.23
CA SER A 94 20.75 2.19 5.36
C SER A 94 20.82 0.66 5.34
N ALA A 95 19.72 -0.01 5.61
CA ALA A 95 19.65 -1.48 5.61
C ALA A 95 19.29 -2.06 4.22
N VAL A 96 18.89 -1.22 3.26
CA VAL A 96 18.65 -1.67 1.90
C VAL A 96 20.01 -1.89 1.20
N PRO A 97 20.29 -3.11 0.77
CA PRO A 97 21.62 -3.47 0.27
C PRO A 97 21.84 -3.06 -1.19
N PHE A 98 21.69 -1.78 -1.49
CA PHE A 98 21.88 -1.27 -2.84
C PHE A 98 23.29 -1.54 -3.40
N GLN A 99 23.35 -1.89 -4.68
CA GLN A 99 24.59 -1.65 -5.46
C GLN A 99 24.87 -0.15 -5.49
N PRO A 100 26.14 0.29 -5.58
CA PRO A 100 26.49 1.72 -5.58
C PRO A 100 25.73 2.54 -6.63
N TRP A 101 25.66 2.06 -7.86
CA TRP A 101 24.94 2.73 -8.94
C TRP A 101 23.43 2.82 -8.68
N ALA A 102 22.87 1.76 -8.12
CA ALA A 102 21.42 1.68 -7.84
C ALA A 102 21.01 2.67 -6.76
N ARG A 103 21.86 2.85 -5.73
CA ARG A 103 21.66 3.84 -4.69
C ARG A 103 21.71 5.27 -5.25
N GLU A 104 22.69 5.59 -6.04
CA GLU A 104 22.81 6.91 -6.66
C GLU A 104 21.64 7.20 -7.60
N LEU A 105 21.21 6.23 -8.40
CA LEU A 105 20.05 6.34 -9.27
C LEU A 105 18.75 6.54 -8.45
N PHE A 106 18.58 5.80 -7.34
CA PHE A 106 17.44 5.97 -6.45
C PHE A 106 17.35 7.41 -5.92
N LEU A 107 18.46 7.97 -5.44
CA LEU A 107 18.50 9.33 -4.91
C LEU A 107 18.26 10.37 -6.02
N TRP A 108 18.83 10.16 -7.19
CA TRP A 108 18.67 11.06 -8.33
C TRP A 108 17.22 11.10 -8.84
N ARG A 109 16.57 9.95 -8.92
CA ARG A 109 15.18 9.83 -9.39
C ARG A 109 14.19 10.62 -8.56
N GLN A 110 14.38 10.71 -7.26
CA GLN A 110 13.46 11.42 -6.37
C GLN A 110 13.32 12.91 -6.67
N VAL A 111 14.30 13.50 -7.35
CA VAL A 111 14.34 14.92 -7.68
C VAL A 111 14.14 15.18 -9.17
N HIS A 112 14.52 14.22 -10.03
CA HIS A 112 14.66 14.46 -11.44
C HIS A 112 13.71 13.64 -12.33
N GLU A 113 13.12 12.58 -11.81
CA GLU A 113 12.22 11.74 -12.60
C GLU A 113 10.83 11.60 -11.99
N ILE A 114 9.83 11.63 -12.86
CA ILE A 114 8.48 11.21 -12.52
C ILE A 114 8.42 9.68 -12.69
N GLU A 115 7.87 8.99 -11.71
CA GLU A 115 7.72 7.55 -11.78
C GLU A 115 6.99 7.08 -13.05
N PRO A 116 7.24 5.86 -13.52
CA PRO A 116 6.56 5.31 -14.71
C PRO A 116 5.04 5.37 -14.61
N TYR A 117 4.48 5.15 -13.43
CA TYR A 117 3.04 5.28 -13.18
C TYR A 117 2.50 6.67 -13.50
N GLY A 118 3.19 7.75 -13.08
CA GLY A 118 2.82 9.12 -13.40
C GLY A 118 2.93 9.45 -14.90
N ARG A 119 3.63 8.62 -15.66
CA ARG A 119 3.73 8.68 -17.12
C ARG A 119 2.83 7.65 -17.83
N CYS A 120 1.83 7.16 -17.15
CA CYS A 120 0.87 6.16 -17.64
C CYS A 120 1.50 4.83 -18.11
N LYS A 121 2.65 4.45 -17.54
CA LYS A 121 3.24 3.14 -17.75
C LYS A 121 2.71 2.15 -16.72
N PRO A 122 2.70 0.85 -17.05
CA PRO A 122 2.30 -0.17 -16.07
C PRO A 122 3.12 -0.10 -14.78
N THR A 123 2.46 -0.39 -13.67
CA THR A 123 3.11 -0.55 -12.37
C THR A 123 3.57 -1.98 -12.23
N GLY A 124 4.62 -2.45 -12.63
CA GLY A 124 5.01 -3.85 -12.48
C GLY A 124 5.29 -4.26 -11.04
N GLY A 125 5.29 -5.56 -10.81
CA GLY A 125 5.78 -6.19 -9.58
C GLY A 125 5.19 -5.61 -8.30
N LEU A 126 6.08 -5.24 -7.40
CA LEU A 126 5.79 -4.63 -6.10
C LEU A 126 4.97 -3.36 -6.15
N ARG A 127 5.30 -2.49 -7.10
CA ARG A 127 4.61 -1.22 -7.26
C ARG A 127 3.13 -1.42 -7.52
N HIS A 128 2.77 -2.56 -8.09
CA HIS A 128 1.40 -2.96 -8.37
C HIS A 128 0.54 -3.00 -7.09
N MET A 129 0.98 -3.71 -6.04
CA MET A 129 0.25 -3.80 -4.76
C MET A 129 0.26 -2.50 -3.94
N SER A 130 1.10 -1.54 -4.28
CA SER A 130 1.23 -0.26 -3.59
C SER A 130 0.52 0.91 -4.28
N VAL A 131 -0.34 0.67 -5.27
CA VAL A 131 -1.16 1.70 -5.91
C VAL A 131 -2.27 2.17 -4.96
N PRO A 132 -2.56 3.46 -4.88
CA PRO A 132 -3.73 3.94 -4.16
C PRO A 132 -5.01 3.60 -4.91
N TYR A 133 -6.10 3.43 -4.62
CA TYR A 133 -7.40 3.22 -5.31
C TYR A 133 -7.98 1.82 -5.20
N GLY A 134 -7.31 0.94 -4.46
CA GLY A 134 -7.81 -0.40 -4.20
C GLY A 134 -7.26 -1.47 -5.13
N THR A 135 -7.18 -2.64 -4.56
CA THR A 135 -6.76 -3.88 -5.19
C THR A 135 -7.87 -4.91 -5.03
N ASP A 136 -8.22 -5.54 -6.12
CA ASP A 136 -9.16 -6.64 -6.14
C ASP A 136 -8.42 -7.94 -6.48
N ILE A 137 -8.61 -8.98 -5.69
CA ILE A 137 -7.96 -10.29 -5.88
C ILE A 137 -9.05 -11.31 -6.18
N VAL A 138 -9.15 -11.69 -7.43
CA VAL A 138 -10.16 -12.61 -7.93
C VAL A 138 -9.58 -14.01 -8.10
N GLN A 139 -10.16 -14.97 -7.41
CA GLN A 139 -9.72 -16.35 -7.39
C GLN A 139 -10.64 -17.21 -8.27
N VAL A 140 -10.06 -17.90 -9.26
CA VAL A 140 -10.78 -18.77 -10.19
C VAL A 140 -10.22 -20.18 -10.08
N PRO A 141 -10.62 -20.95 -9.04
CA PRO A 141 -10.04 -22.28 -8.77
C PRO A 141 -10.19 -23.27 -9.92
N GLU A 142 -11.30 -23.19 -10.67
CA GLU A 142 -11.58 -24.08 -11.80
C GLU A 142 -10.58 -23.89 -12.94
N GLN A 143 -10.00 -22.69 -13.04
CA GLN A 143 -8.96 -22.38 -14.02
C GLN A 143 -7.55 -22.49 -13.44
N GLN A 144 -7.43 -22.75 -12.14
CA GLN A 144 -6.16 -22.66 -11.41
C GLN A 144 -5.46 -21.32 -11.66
N ARG A 145 -6.20 -20.23 -11.47
CA ARG A 145 -5.74 -18.85 -11.66
C ARG A 145 -6.16 -17.96 -10.50
N ILE A 146 -5.30 -16.99 -10.22
CA ILE A 146 -5.65 -15.83 -9.40
C ILE A 146 -5.34 -14.60 -10.24
N TYR A 147 -6.26 -13.65 -10.27
CA TYR A 147 -6.08 -12.36 -10.94
C TYR A 147 -6.03 -11.26 -9.90
N ILE A 148 -5.05 -10.38 -10.03
CA ILE A 148 -4.94 -9.19 -9.18
C ILE A 148 -5.20 -7.98 -10.06
N PHE A 149 -6.30 -7.30 -9.80
CA PHE A 149 -6.71 -6.09 -10.49
C PHE A 149 -6.41 -4.86 -9.65
N HIS A 150 -6.03 -3.78 -10.31
CA HIS A 150 -5.84 -2.48 -9.69
C HIS A 150 -6.65 -1.42 -10.40
N THR A 151 -7.29 -0.56 -9.63
CA THR A 151 -8.04 0.55 -10.19
C THR A 151 -7.11 1.57 -10.85
N GLY A 152 -5.94 1.79 -10.30
CA GLY A 152 -5.00 2.78 -10.84
C GLY A 152 -3.95 2.18 -11.78
N GLY A 153 -3.38 3.03 -12.63
CA GLY A 153 -2.37 2.66 -13.61
C GLY A 153 -2.92 2.48 -15.02
N SER A 154 -2.14 1.92 -15.91
CA SER A 154 -2.54 1.69 -17.30
C SER A 154 -3.19 0.33 -17.45
N HIS A 155 -4.37 0.14 -16.85
CA HIS A 155 -5.22 -1.06 -17.01
C HIS A 155 -4.48 -2.40 -16.85
N SER A 156 -3.48 -2.45 -15.98
CA SER A 156 -2.72 -3.67 -15.77
C SER A 156 -3.42 -4.57 -14.74
N PHE A 157 -3.50 -5.82 -15.07
CA PHE A 157 -3.81 -6.88 -14.12
C PHE A 157 -2.67 -7.90 -14.12
N ARG A 158 -2.56 -8.66 -13.04
CA ARG A 158 -1.62 -9.77 -12.93
C ARG A 158 -2.38 -11.09 -12.98
N THR A 159 -1.84 -12.05 -13.71
CA THR A 159 -2.28 -13.44 -13.66
C THR A 159 -1.25 -14.23 -12.87
N ILE A 160 -1.71 -14.95 -11.85
CA ILE A 160 -0.92 -15.89 -11.07
C ILE A 160 -1.38 -17.29 -11.46
N TYR A 161 -0.46 -18.10 -11.95
CA TYR A 161 -0.71 -19.47 -12.36
C TYR A 161 -0.58 -20.40 -11.16
N MET A 162 -1.66 -21.12 -10.82
CA MET A 162 -1.74 -22.00 -9.66
C MET A 162 -1.68 -23.49 -10.03
N ASP A 163 -1.34 -23.79 -11.27
CA ASP A 163 -1.37 -25.15 -11.86
C ASP A 163 -0.02 -25.89 -11.75
N GLY A 164 0.91 -25.34 -10.97
CA GLY A 164 2.20 -25.97 -10.71
C GLY A 164 3.18 -25.92 -11.87
N ARG A 165 2.93 -25.07 -12.86
CA ARG A 165 3.86 -24.88 -13.98
C ARG A 165 5.16 -24.23 -13.55
N GLU A 166 6.21 -24.47 -14.29
CA GLU A 166 7.46 -23.72 -14.20
C GLU A 166 7.39 -22.42 -15.01
N HIS A 167 8.34 -21.51 -14.76
CA HIS A 167 8.52 -20.35 -15.61
C HIS A 167 9.05 -20.74 -16.98
N PRO A 168 8.50 -20.20 -18.08
CA PRO A 168 9.07 -20.41 -19.41
C PRO A 168 10.52 -19.91 -19.49
N SER A 169 11.36 -20.64 -20.18
CA SER A 169 12.77 -20.26 -20.34
C SER A 169 13.00 -19.15 -21.37
N ASP A 170 12.00 -18.84 -22.18
CA ASP A 170 12.01 -17.88 -23.28
C ASP A 170 11.08 -16.68 -23.02
N LEU A 171 11.00 -16.24 -21.77
CA LEU A 171 10.17 -15.10 -21.38
C LEU A 171 10.62 -13.80 -22.03
N ASP A 172 9.69 -13.13 -22.71
CA ASP A 172 9.86 -11.72 -23.06
C ASP A 172 9.71 -10.85 -21.81
N PRO A 173 10.72 -10.06 -21.41
CA PRO A 173 10.65 -9.24 -20.21
C PRO A 173 9.52 -8.23 -20.26
N SER A 174 8.72 -8.17 -19.20
CA SER A 174 7.56 -7.28 -19.11
C SER A 174 7.57 -6.48 -17.79
N TYR A 175 6.65 -5.53 -17.66
CA TYR A 175 6.48 -4.82 -16.38
C TYR A 175 5.97 -5.74 -15.26
N GLY A 176 5.10 -6.68 -15.57
CA GLY A 176 4.48 -7.57 -14.60
C GLY A 176 5.23 -8.87 -14.33
N GLY A 177 6.15 -9.23 -15.22
CA GLY A 177 6.81 -10.54 -15.20
C GLY A 177 5.84 -11.69 -15.48
N HIS A 178 6.29 -12.90 -15.16
CA HIS A 178 5.50 -14.12 -15.17
C HIS A 178 5.40 -14.65 -13.75
N SER A 179 4.18 -14.85 -13.25
CA SER A 179 3.92 -15.23 -11.86
C SER A 179 3.34 -16.63 -11.75
N VAL A 180 3.95 -17.47 -10.93
CA VAL A 180 3.41 -18.77 -10.52
C VAL A 180 3.13 -18.73 -9.02
N GLY A 181 2.14 -19.48 -8.55
CA GLY A 181 1.75 -19.47 -7.15
C GLY A 181 1.44 -20.85 -6.61
N HIS A 182 1.55 -20.97 -5.30
CA HIS A 182 1.13 -22.14 -4.55
C HIS A 182 0.69 -21.74 -3.14
N TRP A 183 0.02 -22.64 -2.46
CA TRP A 183 -0.41 -22.42 -1.08
C TRP A 183 0.54 -23.10 -0.10
N GLU A 184 0.96 -22.35 0.92
CA GLU A 184 1.62 -22.84 2.13
C GLU A 184 0.69 -22.64 3.32
N GLY A 185 -0.13 -23.63 3.64
CA GLY A 185 -1.21 -23.46 4.60
C GLY A 185 -2.20 -22.40 4.13
N ASP A 186 -2.37 -21.33 4.88
CA ASP A 186 -3.25 -20.19 4.56
C ASP A 186 -2.52 -19.02 3.90
N THR A 187 -1.27 -19.19 3.53
CA THR A 187 -0.45 -18.20 2.84
C THR A 187 -0.35 -18.53 1.36
N LEU A 188 -0.74 -17.59 0.51
CA LEU A 188 -0.44 -17.64 -0.92
C LEU A 188 1.00 -17.18 -1.13
N VAL A 189 1.82 -18.04 -1.70
CA VAL A 189 3.19 -17.73 -2.11
C VAL A 189 3.21 -17.55 -3.61
N ILE A 190 3.78 -16.43 -4.07
CA ILE A 190 3.88 -16.09 -5.49
C ILE A 190 5.35 -15.90 -5.82
N ASP A 191 5.78 -16.58 -6.85
CA ASP A 191 7.11 -16.46 -7.44
C ASP A 191 7.00 -15.77 -8.80
N THR A 192 7.83 -14.72 -9.02
CA THR A 192 7.74 -13.92 -10.25
C THR A 192 9.13 -13.58 -10.78
N VAL A 193 9.32 -13.85 -12.07
CA VAL A 193 10.53 -13.51 -12.83
C VAL A 193 10.16 -12.87 -14.17
N GLY A 194 11.16 -12.52 -14.99
CA GLY A 194 10.93 -11.95 -16.32
C GLY A 194 10.49 -10.50 -16.31
N PHE A 195 10.98 -9.73 -15.37
CA PHE A 195 10.76 -8.28 -15.31
C PHE A 195 11.65 -7.54 -16.31
N ASN A 196 11.13 -6.43 -16.84
CA ASN A 196 11.95 -5.47 -17.57
C ASN A 196 12.53 -4.40 -16.65
N GLU A 197 13.56 -3.68 -17.12
CA GLU A 197 14.23 -2.64 -16.35
C GLU A 197 13.47 -1.30 -16.28
N ARG A 198 12.29 -1.22 -16.89
CA ARG A 198 11.50 0.01 -17.00
C ARG A 198 10.59 0.24 -15.81
N GLY A 199 10.38 -0.79 -14.99
CA GLY A 199 9.63 -0.72 -13.75
C GLY A 199 10.46 -0.15 -12.59
N TRP A 200 9.78 0.29 -11.56
CA TRP A 200 10.37 0.65 -10.27
C TRP A 200 9.76 -0.24 -9.19
N ILE A 201 10.53 -0.56 -8.17
CA ILE A 201 10.01 -1.31 -7.03
C ILE A 201 8.94 -0.50 -6.29
N ASP A 202 9.15 0.81 -6.20
CA ASP A 202 8.22 1.71 -5.51
C ASP A 202 8.12 3.08 -6.20
N ALA A 203 7.25 3.94 -5.68
CA ALA A 203 7.05 5.30 -6.20
C ALA A 203 8.26 6.22 -5.98
N ARG A 204 9.30 5.78 -5.27
CA ARG A 204 10.48 6.57 -4.93
C ARG A 204 11.64 6.38 -5.89
N GLY A 205 11.57 5.38 -6.74
CA GLY A 205 12.59 5.20 -7.77
C GLY A 205 13.56 4.05 -7.54
N ALA A 206 13.25 3.13 -6.64
CA ALA A 206 14.07 1.95 -6.41
C ALA A 206 14.22 1.16 -7.72
N PRO A 207 15.44 1.04 -8.26
CA PRO A 207 15.66 0.43 -9.55
C PRO A 207 15.52 -1.09 -9.51
N THR A 208 15.21 -1.65 -10.66
CA THR A 208 15.26 -3.09 -10.92
C THR A 208 16.10 -3.37 -12.16
N THR A 209 16.58 -4.61 -12.26
CA THR A 209 17.19 -5.15 -13.49
C THR A 209 16.38 -6.33 -13.99
N GLN A 210 16.75 -6.91 -15.13
CA GLN A 210 16.14 -8.13 -15.66
C GLN A 210 16.44 -9.37 -14.79
N GLN A 211 17.36 -9.24 -13.82
CA GLN A 211 17.69 -10.31 -12.88
C GLN A 211 16.74 -10.36 -11.68
N LEU A 212 15.76 -9.43 -11.62
CA LEU A 212 14.81 -9.42 -10.51
C LEU A 212 14.03 -10.72 -10.42
N HIS A 213 14.15 -11.35 -9.28
CA HIS A 213 13.32 -12.45 -8.79
C HIS A 213 12.55 -11.95 -7.56
N LEU A 214 11.23 -12.00 -7.65
CA LEU A 214 10.35 -11.51 -6.61
C LEU A 214 9.56 -12.66 -6.00
N THR A 215 9.72 -12.89 -4.70
CA THR A 215 8.87 -13.80 -3.94
C THR A 215 7.93 -13.00 -3.07
N GLU A 216 6.63 -13.23 -3.20
CA GLU A 216 5.58 -12.54 -2.44
C GLU A 216 4.82 -13.54 -1.58
N ARG A 217 4.40 -13.12 -0.41
CA ARG A 217 3.61 -13.92 0.54
C ARG A 217 2.39 -13.12 0.98
N ILE A 218 1.21 -13.64 0.69
CA ILE A 218 -0.05 -13.00 1.01
C ILE A 218 -0.80 -13.86 2.02
N THR A 219 -1.05 -13.31 3.20
CA THR A 219 -1.77 -14.01 4.28
C THR A 219 -2.94 -13.15 4.74
N ARG A 220 -4.15 -13.67 4.68
CA ARG A 220 -5.31 -13.00 5.26
C ARG A 220 -5.32 -13.23 6.77
N LEU A 221 -4.96 -12.21 7.54
CA LEU A 221 -4.78 -12.28 8.98
C LEU A 221 -6.12 -12.42 9.72
N ASP A 222 -7.11 -11.68 9.25
CA ASP A 222 -8.50 -11.70 9.70
C ASP A 222 -9.40 -11.22 8.56
N PHE A 223 -10.66 -10.96 8.87
CA PHE A 223 -11.61 -10.51 7.85
C PHE A 223 -11.17 -9.21 7.17
N ASN A 224 -10.57 -8.28 7.93
CA ASN A 224 -10.29 -6.92 7.50
C ASN A 224 -8.82 -6.66 7.17
N ARG A 225 -7.91 -7.58 7.46
CA ARG A 225 -6.48 -7.34 7.30
C ARG A 225 -5.80 -8.44 6.49
N LEU A 226 -4.92 -8.02 5.63
CA LEU A 226 -4.10 -8.86 4.79
C LEU A 226 -2.62 -8.46 4.98
N SER A 227 -1.76 -9.40 5.36
CA SER A 227 -0.31 -9.23 5.31
C SER A 227 0.17 -9.48 3.89
N TYR A 228 1.00 -8.59 3.40
CA TYR A 228 1.69 -8.72 2.13
C TYR A 228 3.18 -8.51 2.36
N ASP A 229 3.91 -9.59 2.29
CA ASP A 229 5.36 -9.63 2.50
C ASP A 229 6.04 -9.98 1.19
N MET A 230 7.24 -9.45 0.97
CA MET A 230 7.97 -9.66 -0.26
C MET A 230 9.47 -9.73 -0.04
N THR A 231 10.10 -10.60 -0.79
CA THR A 231 11.54 -10.73 -0.90
C THR A 231 11.96 -10.29 -2.29
N ILE A 232 12.88 -9.34 -2.34
CA ILE A 232 13.48 -8.79 -3.55
C ILE A 232 14.87 -9.40 -3.69
N ASP A 233 15.08 -10.19 -4.71
CA ASP A 233 16.38 -10.74 -5.09
C ASP A 233 16.72 -10.26 -6.51
N ASP A 234 17.56 -9.23 -6.58
CA ASP A 234 18.01 -8.65 -7.85
C ASP A 234 19.49 -8.30 -7.73
N PRO A 235 20.39 -9.27 -8.01
CA PRO A 235 21.82 -9.08 -7.85
C PRO A 235 22.40 -7.98 -8.75
N GLY A 236 21.68 -7.58 -9.80
CA GLY A 236 22.04 -6.45 -10.63
C GLY A 236 21.89 -5.11 -9.91
N ALA A 237 20.90 -4.97 -9.04
CA ALA A 237 20.60 -3.72 -8.33
C ALA A 237 20.95 -3.75 -6.84
N TYR A 238 21.02 -4.92 -6.23
CA TYR A 238 21.27 -5.10 -4.78
C TYR A 238 22.37 -6.12 -4.52
N THR A 239 23.13 -5.92 -3.45
CA THR A 239 24.27 -6.78 -3.08
C THR A 239 23.83 -8.04 -2.35
N ALA A 240 22.58 -8.12 -1.90
CA ALA A 240 21.96 -9.27 -1.25
C ALA A 240 20.43 -9.19 -1.39
N PRO A 241 19.71 -10.30 -1.29
CA PRO A 241 18.26 -10.29 -1.15
C PRO A 241 17.84 -9.51 0.10
N TRP A 242 16.70 -8.82 0.00
CA TRP A 242 16.14 -8.07 1.12
C TRP A 242 14.62 -8.18 1.14
N THR A 243 14.01 -7.93 2.30
CA THR A 243 12.58 -8.10 2.52
C THR A 243 11.93 -6.80 2.93
N THR A 244 10.65 -6.67 2.57
CA THR A 244 9.78 -5.60 3.03
C THR A 244 8.34 -6.11 3.03
N GLY A 245 7.46 -5.41 3.71
CA GLY A 245 6.07 -5.83 3.80
C GLY A 245 5.13 -4.69 4.18
N MET A 246 3.84 -4.94 4.08
CA MET A 246 2.78 -4.02 4.47
C MET A 246 1.53 -4.78 4.90
N VAL A 247 0.71 -4.13 5.69
CA VAL A 247 -0.66 -4.56 5.95
C VAL A 247 -1.61 -3.80 5.03
N MET A 248 -2.45 -4.53 4.34
CA MET A 248 -3.56 -3.98 3.58
C MET A 248 -4.85 -4.14 4.38
N ASN A 249 -5.69 -3.13 4.32
CA ASN A 249 -6.96 -3.12 5.03
C ASN A 249 -8.12 -3.27 4.05
N TRP A 250 -9.12 -4.05 4.47
CA TRP A 250 -10.37 -4.15 3.75
C TRP A 250 -11.15 -2.85 3.84
N THR A 251 -11.58 -2.34 2.70
CA THR A 251 -12.45 -1.16 2.61
C THR A 251 -13.80 -1.60 2.07
N PRO A 252 -14.80 -1.74 2.95
CA PRO A 252 -16.14 -2.16 2.53
C PRO A 252 -16.81 -1.09 1.67
N GLU A 253 -17.83 -1.50 0.93
CA GLU A 253 -18.64 -0.64 0.04
C GLU A 253 -17.85 0.08 -1.07
N SER A 254 -16.58 -0.29 -1.26
CA SER A 254 -15.74 0.20 -2.35
C SER A 254 -15.70 -0.80 -3.49
N GLU A 255 -15.58 -0.29 -4.69
CA GLU A 255 -15.44 -1.11 -5.90
C GLU A 255 -14.30 -0.58 -6.75
N THR A 256 -13.68 -1.46 -7.54
CA THR A 256 -12.78 -1.04 -8.60
C THR A 256 -13.56 -0.28 -9.65
N PHE A 257 -12.98 0.77 -10.20
CA PHE A 257 -13.60 1.62 -11.22
C PHE A 257 -12.67 1.79 -12.43
N GLN A 258 -13.24 2.20 -13.54
CA GLN A 258 -12.44 2.51 -14.71
C GLN A 258 -11.57 3.75 -14.45
N PHE A 259 -10.26 3.58 -14.62
CA PHE A 259 -9.29 4.66 -14.52
C PHE A 259 -8.57 4.84 -15.87
N LEU A 260 -8.67 6.02 -16.44
CA LEU A 260 -7.98 6.38 -17.68
C LEU A 260 -6.84 7.34 -17.34
N CYS A 261 -5.63 6.83 -17.30
CA CYS A 261 -4.46 7.60 -16.91
C CYS A 261 -4.24 8.82 -17.82
N GLN A 262 -4.52 8.70 -19.09
CA GLN A 262 -4.31 9.77 -20.06
C GLN A 262 -5.26 10.96 -19.88
N ASP A 263 -6.49 10.72 -19.41
CA ASP A 263 -7.51 11.77 -19.32
C ASP A 263 -7.21 12.85 -18.27
N GLY A 264 -6.46 12.50 -17.22
CA GLY A 264 -6.06 13.42 -16.17
C GLY A 264 -4.54 13.66 -16.10
N ASN A 265 -3.79 13.19 -17.07
CA ASN A 265 -2.34 13.22 -17.01
C ASN A 265 -1.77 14.56 -17.51
N LEU A 266 -1.44 15.44 -16.59
CA LEU A 266 -0.72 16.69 -16.84
C LEU A 266 0.81 16.51 -16.92
N ALA A 267 1.30 15.27 -16.85
CA ALA A 267 2.75 15.02 -16.84
C ALA A 267 3.44 15.56 -18.10
N GLN A 268 2.78 15.52 -19.24
CA GLN A 268 3.31 16.10 -20.48
C GLN A 268 3.47 17.62 -20.35
N GLU A 269 2.51 18.30 -19.76
CA GLU A 269 2.56 19.76 -19.54
C GLU A 269 3.66 20.12 -18.53
N LEU A 270 3.89 19.27 -17.53
CA LEU A 270 4.95 19.44 -16.53
C LEU A 270 6.35 19.11 -17.08
N MET A 271 6.45 18.24 -18.08
CA MET A 271 7.73 17.83 -18.67
C MET A 271 8.30 18.85 -19.66
N VAL A 272 7.48 19.73 -20.22
CA VAL A 272 7.94 20.73 -21.22
C VAL A 272 8.47 22.02 -20.60
N GLY A 273 8.70 22.06 -19.31
CA GLY A 273 9.29 23.22 -18.62
C GLY A 273 8.38 24.45 -18.63
N GLY A 274 8.10 25.01 -17.48
CA GLY A 274 7.16 26.11 -17.27
C GLY A 274 7.55 27.47 -17.89
N GLY A 275 8.00 27.49 -19.13
CA GLY A 275 8.42 28.70 -19.83
C GLY A 275 7.46 29.19 -20.93
N SER A 276 6.49 28.39 -21.33
CA SER A 276 5.54 28.84 -22.34
C SER A 276 4.12 28.86 -21.79
N THR A 277 3.54 30.03 -21.72
CA THR A 277 2.11 30.25 -21.43
C THR A 277 1.17 29.78 -22.54
N GLY A 278 1.65 29.02 -23.51
CA GLY A 278 0.89 28.46 -24.60
C GLY A 278 1.50 27.16 -25.10
N VAL A 279 1.04 26.06 -24.55
CA VAL A 279 1.21 24.77 -25.23
C VAL A 279 0.35 24.81 -26.47
N ASP A 280 0.97 24.75 -27.65
CA ASP A 280 0.23 24.59 -28.91
C ASP A 280 -0.40 23.19 -28.91
N ARG A 281 -1.68 23.15 -28.54
CA ARG A 281 -2.49 21.93 -28.55
C ARG A 281 -3.04 21.56 -29.92
N THR A 282 -2.72 22.36 -30.95
CA THR A 282 -3.19 22.13 -32.31
C THR A 282 -2.25 21.22 -33.10
N SER A 283 -1.03 21.07 -32.65
CA SER A 283 -0.07 20.14 -33.27
C SER A 283 -0.26 18.75 -32.70
N PRO A 284 -0.52 17.72 -33.52
CA PRO A 284 -0.50 16.35 -33.03
C PRO A 284 0.93 16.03 -32.57
N ILE A 285 1.07 15.68 -31.28
CA ILE A 285 2.33 15.13 -30.77
C ILE A 285 2.47 13.75 -31.40
N VAL A 286 3.26 13.68 -32.46
CA VAL A 286 3.64 12.39 -33.05
C VAL A 286 4.76 11.84 -32.16
N PRO A 287 4.62 10.62 -31.62
CA PRO A 287 5.64 10.02 -30.79
C PRO A 287 6.94 9.71 -31.55
#